data_a4f175425fee219a7ccaa474261bedb4
#
_entry.id   a4f175425fee219a7ccaa474261bedb4
#
_cell.length_a   1.000
_cell.length_b   1.000
_cell.length_c   1.000
_cell.angle_alpha   90.00
_cell.angle_beta   90.00
_cell.angle_gamma   90.00
#
_symmetry.space_group_name_H-M   'P 1'
#
loop_
_entity.id
_entity.type
_entity.pdbx_description
1 polymer ?
#
loop_
_entity_poly.entity_id
_entity_poly.type
_entity_poly.pdbx_seq_one_letter_code
_entity_poly.pdbx_strand_id
1 'polypeptide(L)'
;MNIENSGVAVERPGRRVRRRTDGDVATCVRVLADVHRRDGYPVNWPDRPDAWLSQSCAWGAWVAELGGRVVGHVGLSRGGEGDLAPGVWSDRNGTNKDLTAVVSRLFVAPQARGHGIGALLIGRAVAEARGRGLHPVLDVVESDTAAAALYERLGWELMATVEQRWSPSQLVAVHCYAAAS
;
A
#
# COMPACT_ATOMS: atom_id res chain seq x y z
N MET A 1 -42.02 24.99 -26.28
CA MET A 1 -41.73 23.53 -26.24
C MET A 1 -40.41 23.37 -25.53
N ASN A 2 -40.46 23.15 -24.20
CA ASN A 2 -39.27 23.01 -23.37
C ASN A 2 -38.81 21.53 -23.46
N ILE A 3 -37.61 21.33 -23.95
CA ILE A 3 -36.93 20.05 -23.88
C ILE A 3 -36.20 20.04 -22.55
N GLU A 4 -36.78 19.39 -21.55
CA GLU A 4 -36.08 19.07 -20.31
C GLU A 4 -34.95 18.08 -20.62
N ASN A 5 -33.72 18.59 -20.51
CA ASN A 5 -32.54 17.79 -20.57
C ASN A 5 -32.40 17.07 -19.23
N SER A 6 -32.98 15.88 -19.12
CA SER A 6 -32.75 14.97 -17.98
C SER A 6 -31.32 14.48 -18.03
N GLY A 7 -30.41 15.26 -17.47
CA GLY A 7 -29.07 14.82 -17.15
C GLY A 7 -29.14 13.67 -16.16
N VAL A 8 -29.05 12.44 -16.65
CA VAL A 8 -28.83 11.26 -15.81
C VAL A 8 -27.50 11.48 -15.11
N ALA A 9 -27.55 11.82 -13.84
CA ALA A 9 -26.38 11.85 -12.98
C ALA A 9 -25.82 10.41 -12.96
N VAL A 10 -24.69 10.21 -13.62
CA VAL A 10 -23.93 8.95 -13.50
C VAL A 10 -23.45 8.88 -12.06
N GLU A 11 -24.13 8.14 -11.22
CA GLU A 11 -23.70 7.87 -9.86
C GLU A 11 -22.30 7.26 -9.92
N ARG A 12 -21.32 7.96 -9.36
CA ARG A 12 -19.97 7.40 -9.23
C ARG A 12 -20.07 6.19 -8.32
N PRO A 13 -19.53 5.03 -8.72
CA PRO A 13 -19.61 3.83 -7.90
C PRO A 13 -19.05 4.13 -6.51
N GLY A 14 -19.79 3.77 -5.47
CA GLY A 14 -19.44 4.01 -4.08
C GLY A 14 -18.08 3.39 -3.74
N ARG A 15 -17.19 4.19 -3.15
CA ARG A 15 -15.88 3.75 -2.65
C ARG A 15 -15.98 3.52 -1.15
N ARG A 16 -15.43 2.42 -0.66
CA ARG A 16 -15.40 2.09 0.77
C ARG A 16 -14.08 1.41 1.12
N VAL A 17 -13.51 1.75 2.28
CA VAL A 17 -12.40 1.02 2.88
C VAL A 17 -12.89 0.40 4.19
N ARG A 18 -12.62 -0.89 4.37
CA ARG A 18 -12.93 -1.64 5.58
C ARG A 18 -11.82 -2.60 5.97
N ARG A 19 -11.85 -3.12 7.18
CA ARG A 19 -10.94 -4.20 7.58
C ARG A 19 -11.12 -5.41 6.66
N ARG A 20 -9.99 -6.00 6.28
CA ARG A 20 -9.94 -7.28 5.56
C ARG A 20 -10.41 -8.40 6.49
N THR A 21 -11.20 -9.30 5.96
CA THR A 21 -11.57 -10.57 6.59
C THR A 21 -10.84 -11.73 5.91
N ASP A 22 -10.84 -12.91 6.51
CA ASP A 22 -10.24 -14.10 5.90
C ASP A 22 -10.93 -14.46 4.57
N GLY A 23 -12.22 -14.19 4.46
CA GLY A 23 -13.00 -14.40 3.22
C GLY A 23 -12.55 -13.52 2.05
N ASP A 24 -11.83 -12.41 2.30
CA ASP A 24 -11.33 -11.52 1.26
C ASP A 24 -10.01 -11.99 0.64
N VAL A 25 -9.26 -12.86 1.33
CA VAL A 25 -7.88 -13.23 0.94
C VAL A 25 -7.82 -13.79 -0.48
N ALA A 26 -8.71 -14.70 -0.84
CA ALA A 26 -8.75 -15.28 -2.17
C ALA A 26 -9.00 -14.23 -3.26
N THR A 27 -9.86 -13.25 -3.00
CA THR A 27 -10.10 -12.12 -3.93
C THR A 27 -8.89 -11.21 -4.01
N CYS A 28 -8.25 -10.90 -2.88
CA CYS A 28 -7.01 -10.11 -2.84
C CYS A 28 -5.89 -10.78 -3.65
N VAL A 29 -5.74 -12.12 -3.57
CA VAL A 29 -4.76 -12.86 -4.37
C VAL A 29 -5.05 -12.72 -5.87
N ARG A 30 -6.31 -12.80 -6.30
CA ARG A 30 -6.66 -12.59 -7.71
C ARG A 30 -6.34 -11.18 -8.19
N VAL A 31 -6.69 -10.17 -7.39
CA VAL A 31 -6.36 -8.76 -7.69
C VAL A 31 -4.84 -8.56 -7.75
N LEU A 32 -4.10 -9.13 -6.80
CA LEU A 32 -2.63 -9.08 -6.80
C LEU A 32 -2.03 -9.72 -8.05
N ALA A 33 -2.59 -10.85 -8.52
CA ALA A 33 -2.15 -11.51 -9.75
C ALA A 33 -2.39 -10.64 -10.99
N ASP A 34 -3.50 -9.89 -11.04
CA ASP A 34 -3.76 -8.94 -12.12
C ASP A 34 -2.74 -7.79 -12.11
N VAL A 35 -2.42 -7.26 -10.92
CA VAL A 35 -1.40 -6.23 -10.74
C VAL A 35 -0.02 -6.76 -11.13
N HIS A 36 0.33 -7.97 -10.73
CA HIS A 36 1.62 -8.58 -11.07
C HIS A 36 1.79 -8.74 -12.59
N ARG A 37 0.77 -9.24 -13.28
CA ARG A 37 0.82 -9.40 -14.74
C ARG A 37 0.95 -8.07 -15.48
N ARG A 38 0.37 -7.00 -14.95
CA ARG A 38 0.40 -5.68 -15.57
C ARG A 38 1.65 -4.88 -15.26
N ASP A 39 2.04 -4.86 -14.00
CA ASP A 39 3.03 -3.91 -13.48
C ASP A 39 4.27 -4.59 -12.87
N GLY A 40 4.26 -5.92 -12.72
CA GLY A 40 5.34 -6.66 -12.09
C GLY A 40 5.41 -6.51 -10.56
N TYR A 41 4.31 -6.12 -9.90
CA TYR A 41 4.26 -6.06 -8.45
C TYR A 41 3.49 -7.24 -7.84
N PRO A 42 4.03 -7.93 -6.86
CA PRO A 42 5.39 -7.80 -6.30
C PRO A 42 6.45 -8.23 -7.31
N VAL A 43 7.69 -7.75 -7.16
CA VAL A 43 8.79 -8.06 -8.09
C VAL A 43 9.01 -9.57 -8.21
N ASN A 44 9.01 -10.26 -7.07
CA ASN A 44 9.04 -11.72 -7.02
C ASN A 44 7.66 -12.23 -6.59
N TRP A 45 7.03 -13.03 -7.46
CA TRP A 45 5.76 -13.66 -7.10
C TRP A 45 5.96 -14.66 -5.96
N PRO A 46 5.22 -14.54 -4.84
CA PRO A 46 5.40 -15.43 -3.70
C PRO A 46 4.85 -16.84 -3.98
N ASP A 47 5.54 -17.86 -3.46
CA ASP A 47 5.10 -19.25 -3.57
C ASP A 47 3.72 -19.47 -2.93
N ARG A 48 3.45 -18.75 -1.85
CA ARG A 48 2.18 -18.76 -1.13
C ARG A 48 1.64 -17.34 -0.99
N PRO A 49 0.91 -16.84 -1.99
CA PRO A 49 0.42 -15.47 -1.99
C PRO A 49 -0.60 -15.17 -0.88
N ASP A 50 -1.38 -16.14 -0.45
CA ASP A 50 -2.27 -16.06 0.71
C ASP A 50 -1.52 -15.78 2.02
N ALA A 51 -0.47 -16.55 2.27
CA ALA A 51 0.40 -16.38 3.43
C ALA A 51 1.18 -15.05 3.34
N TRP A 52 1.69 -14.71 2.16
CA TRP A 52 2.40 -13.46 1.93
C TRP A 52 1.52 -12.23 2.25
N LEU A 53 0.25 -12.25 1.88
CA LEU A 53 -0.69 -11.19 2.23
C LEU A 53 -0.96 -11.10 3.74
N SER A 54 -0.83 -12.21 4.47
CA SER A 54 -1.19 -12.30 5.89
C SER A 54 -0.01 -12.01 6.82
N GLN A 55 1.22 -12.32 6.42
CA GLN A 55 2.43 -12.22 7.26
C GLN A 55 2.77 -10.79 7.71
N SER A 56 2.45 -9.77 6.92
CA SER A 56 2.80 -8.37 7.19
C SER A 56 1.61 -7.54 7.67
N CYS A 57 0.70 -8.14 8.45
CA CYS A 57 -0.54 -7.49 8.85
C CYS A 57 -0.81 -7.58 10.36
N ALA A 58 0.25 -7.62 11.18
CA ALA A 58 0.12 -7.80 12.63
C ALA A 58 -0.78 -6.74 13.31
N TRP A 59 -0.85 -5.53 12.78
CA TRP A 59 -1.70 -4.46 13.29
C TRP A 59 -2.97 -4.23 12.47
N GLY A 60 -3.05 -4.83 11.31
CA GLY A 60 -4.25 -4.85 10.49
C GLY A 60 -3.99 -4.89 9.00
N ALA A 61 -5.03 -5.25 8.29
CA ALA A 61 -5.12 -5.12 6.85
C ALA A 61 -6.48 -4.58 6.47
N TRP A 62 -6.53 -3.84 5.38
CA TRP A 62 -7.76 -3.24 4.86
C TRP A 62 -7.89 -3.54 3.38
N VAL A 63 -9.14 -3.63 2.97
CA VAL A 63 -9.51 -3.74 1.57
C VAL A 63 -10.32 -2.52 1.16
N ALA A 64 -10.15 -2.12 -0.09
CA ALA A 64 -11.03 -1.14 -0.72
C ALA A 64 -12.04 -1.83 -1.62
N GLU A 65 -13.26 -1.37 -1.53
CA GLU A 65 -14.37 -1.78 -2.40
C GLU A 65 -14.74 -0.64 -3.36
N LEU A 66 -15.05 -1.01 -4.59
CA LEU A 66 -15.61 -0.14 -5.61
C LEU A 66 -16.84 -0.83 -6.20
N GLY A 67 -18.03 -0.23 -6.04
CA GLY A 67 -19.27 -0.86 -6.46
C GLY A 67 -19.50 -2.23 -5.82
N GLY A 68 -19.15 -2.41 -4.55
CA GLY A 68 -19.32 -3.65 -3.79
C GLY A 68 -18.29 -4.76 -4.09
N ARG A 69 -17.26 -4.48 -4.91
CA ARG A 69 -16.19 -5.45 -5.24
C ARG A 69 -14.88 -5.02 -4.60
N VAL A 70 -14.18 -5.97 -3.99
CA VAL A 70 -12.81 -5.74 -3.49
C VAL A 70 -11.88 -5.48 -4.65
N VAL A 71 -11.23 -4.32 -4.65
CA VAL A 71 -10.36 -3.83 -5.72
C VAL A 71 -8.99 -3.35 -5.24
N GLY A 72 -8.72 -3.39 -3.94
CA GLY A 72 -7.43 -2.96 -3.41
C GLY A 72 -7.19 -3.46 -1.99
N HIS A 73 -5.94 -3.38 -1.56
CA HIS A 73 -5.46 -3.90 -0.29
C HIS A 73 -4.34 -3.03 0.25
N VAL A 74 -4.22 -2.97 1.57
CA VAL A 74 -3.06 -2.44 2.29
C VAL A 74 -2.90 -3.19 3.61
N GLY A 75 -1.66 -3.41 4.03
CA GLY A 75 -1.30 -3.97 5.32
C GLY A 75 -0.54 -2.98 6.20
N LEU A 76 -0.61 -3.18 7.51
CA LEU A 76 0.14 -2.44 8.51
C LEU A 76 0.75 -3.41 9.53
N SER A 77 2.05 -3.27 9.78
CA SER A 77 2.78 -4.16 10.68
C SER A 77 3.91 -3.43 11.42
N ARG A 78 4.45 -4.14 12.42
CA ARG A 78 5.77 -3.83 12.96
C ARG A 78 6.82 -4.26 11.93
N GLY A 79 7.80 -3.47 11.61
CA GLY A 79 8.84 -3.83 10.66
C GLY A 79 9.50 -5.19 10.97
N GLY A 80 9.91 -5.90 9.92
CA GLY A 80 10.68 -7.12 9.96
C GLY A 80 12.14 -6.88 9.56
N GLU A 81 12.94 -7.95 9.50
CA GLU A 81 14.37 -7.86 9.12
C GLU A 81 14.61 -7.34 7.69
N GLY A 82 13.62 -7.55 6.80
CA GLY A 82 13.71 -7.09 5.42
C GLY A 82 13.27 -5.64 5.20
N ASP A 83 12.68 -4.99 6.21
CA ASP A 83 12.20 -3.61 6.09
C ASP A 83 13.30 -2.61 6.45
N LEU A 84 13.61 -1.70 5.54
CA LEU A 84 14.69 -0.72 5.66
C LEU A 84 14.24 0.60 6.30
N ALA A 85 13.05 1.07 5.94
CA ALA A 85 12.54 2.36 6.36
C ALA A 85 12.49 2.58 7.89
N PRO A 86 12.16 1.59 8.74
CA PRO A 86 12.22 1.75 10.19
C PRO A 86 13.60 2.14 10.71
N GLY A 87 14.66 1.48 10.21
CA GLY A 87 16.03 1.79 10.57
C GLY A 87 16.46 3.17 10.09
N VAL A 88 16.19 3.49 8.83
CA VAL A 88 16.50 4.81 8.25
C VAL A 88 15.82 5.94 9.02
N TRP A 89 14.55 5.77 9.36
CA TRP A 89 13.82 6.76 10.15
C TRP A 89 14.38 6.93 11.56
N SER A 90 14.69 5.81 12.22
CA SER A 90 15.29 5.79 13.56
C SER A 90 16.62 6.53 13.59
N ASP A 91 17.50 6.25 12.63
CA ASP A 91 18.83 6.88 12.55
C ASP A 91 18.72 8.41 12.29
N ARG A 92 17.81 8.82 11.41
CA ARG A 92 17.59 10.26 11.13
C ARG A 92 17.05 11.03 12.32
N ASN A 93 16.22 10.41 13.15
CA ASN A 93 15.52 11.08 14.24
C ASN A 93 16.16 10.82 15.61
N GLY A 94 17.24 10.03 15.69
CA GLY A 94 17.89 9.70 16.94
C GLY A 94 16.97 8.98 17.94
N THR A 95 16.11 8.08 17.43
CA THR A 95 15.06 7.43 18.20
C THR A 95 15.00 5.91 17.93
N ASN A 96 14.03 5.21 18.46
CA ASN A 96 13.88 3.76 18.30
C ASN A 96 13.01 3.43 17.09
N LYS A 97 13.46 2.47 16.26
CA LYS A 97 12.69 1.93 15.14
C LYS A 97 11.33 1.33 15.54
N ASP A 98 11.19 0.89 16.80
CA ASP A 98 9.94 0.36 17.34
C ASP A 98 8.82 1.42 17.45
N LEU A 99 9.17 2.71 17.28
CA LEU A 99 8.21 3.80 17.17
C LEU A 99 7.64 3.99 15.76
N THR A 100 7.96 3.09 14.84
CA THR A 100 7.44 3.11 13.47
C THR A 100 6.41 2.01 13.22
N ALA A 101 5.56 2.26 12.22
CA ALA A 101 4.65 1.29 11.64
C ALA A 101 4.91 1.18 10.14
N VAL A 102 5.08 -0.03 9.63
CA VAL A 102 5.34 -0.29 8.21
C VAL A 102 4.03 -0.47 7.46
N VAL A 103 3.79 0.42 6.51
CA VAL A 103 2.72 0.28 5.51
C VAL A 103 3.25 -0.58 4.38
N SER A 104 2.56 -1.67 4.06
CA SER A 104 3.02 -2.64 3.07
C SER A 104 1.86 -3.26 2.29
N ARG A 105 2.17 -4.04 1.27
CA ARG A 105 1.19 -4.78 0.47
C ARG A 105 0.08 -3.87 -0.08
N LEU A 106 0.45 -2.64 -0.46
CA LEU A 106 -0.48 -1.73 -1.13
C LEU A 106 -0.59 -2.12 -2.61
N PHE A 107 -1.79 -2.37 -3.05
CA PHE A 107 -2.10 -2.52 -4.46
C PHE A 107 -3.56 -2.18 -4.76
N VAL A 108 -3.81 -1.76 -5.99
CA VAL A 108 -5.14 -1.44 -6.52
C VAL A 108 -5.29 -2.10 -7.87
N ALA A 109 -6.42 -2.78 -8.06
CA ALA A 109 -6.77 -3.42 -9.34
C ALA A 109 -6.59 -2.44 -10.50
N PRO A 110 -5.95 -2.83 -11.61
CA PRO A 110 -5.68 -1.93 -12.73
C PRO A 110 -6.91 -1.17 -13.22
N GLN A 111 -8.05 -1.87 -13.33
CA GLN A 111 -9.33 -1.30 -13.79
C GLN A 111 -10.00 -0.36 -12.78
N ALA A 112 -9.55 -0.36 -11.51
CA ALA A 112 -10.09 0.49 -10.46
C ALA A 112 -9.23 1.74 -10.18
N ARG A 113 -8.16 1.95 -10.94
CA ARG A 113 -7.29 3.11 -10.81
C ARG A 113 -7.99 4.39 -11.26
N GLY A 114 -7.46 5.54 -10.83
CA GLY A 114 -8.08 6.83 -11.14
C GLY A 114 -9.28 7.21 -10.26
N HIS A 115 -9.63 6.38 -9.26
CA HIS A 115 -10.71 6.64 -8.32
C HIS A 115 -10.22 7.05 -6.91
N GLY A 116 -8.92 7.32 -6.74
CA GLY A 116 -8.34 7.71 -5.45
C GLY A 116 -8.27 6.60 -4.40
N ILE A 117 -8.39 5.33 -4.81
CA ILE A 117 -8.44 4.17 -3.90
C ILE A 117 -7.14 3.98 -3.14
N GLY A 118 -5.99 4.14 -3.81
CA GLY A 118 -4.69 4.05 -3.15
C GLY A 118 -4.53 5.05 -2.02
N ALA A 119 -4.95 6.30 -2.24
CA ALA A 119 -4.94 7.35 -1.21
C ALA A 119 -5.84 7.02 -0.02
N LEU A 120 -7.03 6.47 -0.26
CA LEU A 120 -7.95 6.05 0.81
C LEU A 120 -7.35 4.90 1.65
N LEU A 121 -6.74 3.90 1.03
CA LEU A 121 -6.09 2.78 1.71
C LEU A 121 -4.92 3.27 2.56
N ILE A 122 -4.03 4.10 2.00
CA ILE A 122 -2.91 4.69 2.74
C ILE A 122 -3.41 5.54 3.90
N GLY A 123 -4.41 6.39 3.68
CA GLY A 123 -5.00 7.23 4.72
C GLY A 123 -5.53 6.40 5.90
N ARG A 124 -6.12 5.24 5.63
CA ARG A 124 -6.60 4.33 6.68
C ARG A 124 -5.46 3.70 7.46
N ALA A 125 -4.41 3.23 6.78
CA ALA A 125 -3.23 2.67 7.44
C ALA A 125 -2.48 3.73 8.28
N VAL A 126 -2.32 4.94 7.76
CA VAL A 126 -1.73 6.08 8.48
C VAL A 126 -2.53 6.43 9.74
N ALA A 127 -3.85 6.50 9.64
CA ALA A 127 -4.72 6.78 10.79
C ALA A 127 -4.58 5.71 11.89
N GLU A 128 -4.50 4.44 11.52
CA GLU A 128 -4.28 3.34 12.47
C GLU A 128 -2.90 3.43 13.14
N ALA A 129 -1.85 3.67 12.37
CA ALA A 129 -0.49 3.82 12.90
C ALA A 129 -0.41 4.98 13.91
N ARG A 130 -0.94 6.15 13.54
CA ARG A 130 -0.98 7.34 14.41
C ARG A 130 -1.83 7.11 15.65
N GLY A 131 -2.96 6.42 15.54
CA GLY A 131 -3.79 6.04 16.69
C GLY A 131 -3.07 5.13 17.69
N ARG A 132 -2.00 4.44 17.26
CA ARG A 132 -1.11 3.65 18.10
C ARG A 132 0.11 4.44 18.61
N GLY A 133 0.24 5.71 18.27
CA GLY A 133 1.41 6.54 18.59
C GLY A 133 2.65 6.18 17.77
N LEU A 134 2.47 5.58 16.58
CA LEU A 134 3.53 5.11 15.73
C LEU A 134 3.67 5.97 14.46
N HIS A 135 4.90 6.17 14.01
CA HIS A 135 5.17 6.91 12.77
C HIS A 135 5.10 6.00 11.55
N PRO A 136 4.23 6.30 10.56
CA PRO A 136 4.13 5.46 9.36
C PRO A 136 5.35 5.62 8.46
N VAL A 137 5.93 4.49 8.06
CA VAL A 137 7.04 4.40 7.10
C VAL A 137 6.76 3.31 6.09
N LEU A 138 7.46 3.30 4.97
CA LEU A 138 7.36 2.25 3.97
C LEU A 138 8.62 2.16 3.09
N ASP A 139 8.78 1.00 2.50
CA ASP A 139 9.75 0.72 1.46
C ASP A 139 9.04 0.49 0.12
N VAL A 140 9.62 1.02 -0.94
CA VAL A 140 9.18 0.78 -2.32
C VAL A 140 10.39 0.61 -3.23
N VAL A 141 10.36 -0.36 -4.13
CA VAL A 141 11.43 -0.50 -5.13
C VAL A 141 11.48 0.72 -6.04
N GLU A 142 12.68 1.22 -6.34
CA GLU A 142 12.88 2.42 -7.15
C GLU A 142 12.19 2.34 -8.53
N SER A 143 12.11 1.13 -9.09
CA SER A 143 11.45 0.89 -10.38
C SER A 143 9.92 1.08 -10.36
N ASP A 144 9.28 1.06 -9.17
CA ASP A 144 7.84 1.33 -9.03
C ASP A 144 7.57 2.83 -8.94
N THR A 145 7.74 3.51 -10.07
CA THR A 145 7.58 4.97 -10.18
C THR A 145 6.15 5.43 -9.93
N ALA A 146 5.16 4.59 -10.21
CA ALA A 146 3.74 4.90 -9.96
C ALA A 146 3.44 4.95 -8.46
N ALA A 147 3.96 3.99 -7.69
CA ALA A 147 3.83 3.99 -6.23
C ALA A 147 4.57 5.18 -5.61
N ALA A 148 5.82 5.44 -6.03
CA ALA A 148 6.59 6.59 -5.56
C ALA A 148 5.85 7.91 -5.81
N ALA A 149 5.30 8.12 -7.00
CA ALA A 149 4.51 9.30 -7.33
C ALA A 149 3.26 9.45 -6.45
N LEU A 150 2.61 8.35 -6.08
CA LEU A 150 1.47 8.38 -5.15
C LEU A 150 1.90 8.86 -3.77
N TYR A 151 2.98 8.31 -3.21
CA TYR A 151 3.47 8.69 -1.88
C TYR A 151 3.90 10.16 -1.84
N GLU A 152 4.60 10.64 -2.85
CA GLU A 152 5.01 12.05 -2.97
C GLU A 152 3.82 12.99 -3.05
N ARG A 153 2.77 12.65 -3.82
CA ARG A 153 1.52 13.43 -3.86
C ARG A 153 0.80 13.48 -2.52
N LEU A 154 0.94 12.44 -1.70
CA LEU A 154 0.36 12.37 -0.36
C LEU A 154 1.24 13.04 0.71
N GLY A 155 2.33 13.68 0.31
CA GLY A 155 3.23 14.42 1.21
C GLY A 155 4.21 13.52 1.97
N TRP A 156 4.43 12.27 1.53
CA TRP A 156 5.47 11.43 2.10
C TRP A 156 6.85 11.92 1.69
N GLU A 157 7.78 11.85 2.63
CA GLU A 157 9.17 12.27 2.42
C GLU A 157 10.06 11.08 2.05
N LEU A 158 10.81 11.19 0.95
CA LEU A 158 11.88 10.26 0.64
C LEU A 158 13.04 10.49 1.60
N MET A 159 13.29 9.53 2.48
CA MET A 159 14.37 9.60 3.47
C MET A 159 15.71 9.16 2.90
N ALA A 160 15.72 8.07 2.15
CA ALA A 160 16.91 7.48 1.56
C ALA A 160 16.56 6.53 0.42
N THR A 161 17.52 6.28 -0.45
CA THR A 161 17.53 5.15 -1.38
C THR A 161 18.66 4.23 -0.98
N VAL A 162 18.35 2.95 -0.78
CA VAL A 162 19.28 1.95 -0.27
C VAL A 162 19.32 0.77 -1.24
N GLU A 163 20.51 0.31 -1.60
CA GLU A 163 20.65 -0.96 -2.33
C GLU A 163 20.51 -2.15 -1.37
N GLN A 164 19.59 -3.04 -1.68
CA GLN A 164 19.33 -4.25 -0.91
C GLN A 164 19.55 -5.49 -1.78
N ARG A 165 20.29 -6.46 -1.24
CA ARG A 165 20.51 -7.74 -1.90
C ARG A 165 19.42 -8.73 -1.51
N TRP A 166 18.58 -9.10 -2.48
CA TRP A 166 17.49 -10.05 -2.28
C TRP A 166 17.88 -11.49 -2.58
N SER A 167 18.89 -11.68 -3.43
CA SER A 167 19.50 -12.97 -3.72
C SER A 167 20.95 -12.76 -4.17
N PRO A 168 21.76 -13.81 -4.34
CA PRO A 168 23.11 -13.68 -4.86
C PRO A 168 23.22 -12.94 -6.20
N SER A 169 22.14 -13.00 -7.02
CA SER A 169 22.09 -12.37 -8.35
C SER A 169 21.13 -11.17 -8.44
N GLN A 170 20.45 -10.79 -7.34
CA GLN A 170 19.44 -9.74 -7.37
C GLN A 170 19.77 -8.63 -6.36
N LEU A 171 20.25 -7.50 -6.89
CA LEU A 171 20.46 -6.26 -6.16
C LEU A 171 19.35 -5.29 -6.57
N VAL A 172 18.65 -4.71 -5.58
CA VAL A 172 17.48 -3.85 -5.80
C VAL A 172 17.66 -2.54 -5.08
N ALA A 173 17.45 -1.43 -5.77
CA ALA A 173 17.37 -0.11 -5.14
C ALA A 173 15.98 0.08 -4.53
N VAL A 174 15.95 0.45 -3.27
CA VAL A 174 14.73 0.62 -2.47
C VAL A 174 14.66 2.05 -1.94
N HIS A 175 13.56 2.71 -2.23
CA HIS A 175 13.22 4.00 -1.64
C HIS A 175 12.55 3.80 -0.28
N CYS A 176 13.08 4.47 0.75
CA CYS A 176 12.51 4.50 2.09
C CYS A 176 11.76 5.82 2.30
N TYR A 177 10.47 5.75 2.55
CA TYR A 177 9.60 6.90 2.78
C TYR A 177 9.09 6.97 4.21
N ALA A 178 8.88 8.19 4.70
CA ALA A 178 8.16 8.47 5.94
C ALA A 178 6.94 9.36 5.65
N ALA A 179 5.83 9.11 6.33
CA ALA A 179 4.67 9.99 6.26
C ALA A 179 5.02 11.38 6.82
N ALA A 180 4.36 12.43 6.32
CA ALA A 180 4.46 13.77 6.92
C ALA A 180 4.07 13.73 8.41
N SER A 181 4.64 14.63 9.21
CA SER A 181 4.35 14.75 10.65
C SER A 181 2.94 15.27 10.91
#